data_b0148a14ce4f1030239589ee169b5453
#
_entry.id   b0148a14ce4f1030239589ee169b5453
#
_cell.length_a   1.000
_cell.length_b   1.000
_cell.length_c   1.000
_cell.angle_alpha   90.00
_cell.angle_beta   90.00
_cell.angle_gamma   90.00
#
_symmetry.space_group_name_H-M   'P 1'
#
loop_
_entity.id
_entity.type
_entity.pdbx_description
1 polymer ?
#
loop_
_entity_poly.entity_id
_entity_poly.type
_entity_poly.pdbx_seq_one_letter_code
_entity_poly.pdbx_strand_id
1 'polypeptide(L)'
;MNILELSEQEIIRRQSLEALKENHIDPYPAAEFTVTAQSKEIIENFQEDAPQRTVSVAGRVMSRRIMGKASFLELQDAWGRIQIYITRDDICPDENKYLYNDVVKKLMDIGDFIGVEGFVFRTKMGEISIHAQKITFLSKSLRPLPVVKVKDGVTYDGFSDPEQRYRQRYVDLIVNDQVKEIFIKRTKMFNSMRTFFNDHGYIEVETPILQPIPGGAAARPFITHHNTLDVPLYLRIANELYLKRLIVGGFDGVYEFSRNFRNEGMDRTHNPEFTAMEIYVAYKDYNWMMSFTEQMLEYIAVQVLGTTQVKVGSQTIDFKAPYPRITMIDAIKEHTGIDIGGMNEEELRNVCKQLNIEVDETMGKGKLIDEIFGEKCEGKYIQPTFIIDYPIEMSPLTKKHRSNPELTERFELMVNGKELANAYSELNDPLDQRERFEEQLKLSEKGDDEAMYIDQDFLRALEYGMPPTSGMGIGMDRLAMLLTGQESIQEVLFFPQMKPEKTVARDPKEKFMTIGIPEEWVPVVYKAGYPTVEAVLAEKEKPGRLLQALMDVKKKYKLELDALNIDIVSNWLNA
;
A
#
# COMPACT_ATOMS: atom_id res chain seq x y z
N MET A 1 18.47 -23.75 9.18
CA MET A 1 17.98 -23.41 7.83
C MET A 1 18.54 -24.43 6.84
N ASN A 2 17.70 -25.09 6.07
CA ASN A 2 18.15 -26.13 5.14
C ASN A 2 18.88 -25.46 3.95
N ILE A 3 20.14 -25.84 3.70
CA ILE A 3 20.98 -25.29 2.62
C ILE A 3 20.32 -25.45 1.23
N LEU A 4 19.48 -26.47 1.08
CA LEU A 4 18.75 -26.73 -0.17
C LEU A 4 17.66 -25.70 -0.48
N GLU A 5 17.24 -24.90 0.49
CA GLU A 5 16.27 -23.82 0.30
C GLU A 5 16.94 -22.55 -0.22
N LEU A 6 18.27 -22.47 -0.15
CA LEU A 6 19.05 -21.31 -0.54
C LEU A 6 19.46 -21.36 -2.02
N SER A 7 19.58 -20.18 -2.63
CA SER A 7 20.28 -20.02 -3.89
C SER A 7 21.80 -20.06 -3.69
N GLU A 8 22.55 -20.25 -4.76
CA GLU A 8 24.01 -20.23 -4.70
C GLU A 8 24.56 -18.90 -4.14
N GLN A 9 23.98 -17.78 -4.55
CA GLN A 9 24.36 -16.47 -4.05
C GLN A 9 24.07 -16.29 -2.56
N GLU A 10 22.98 -16.86 -2.07
CA GLU A 10 22.66 -16.82 -0.63
C GLU A 10 23.62 -17.68 0.19
N ILE A 11 24.14 -18.77 -0.37
CA ILE A 11 25.18 -19.61 0.26
C ILE A 11 26.50 -18.86 0.33
N ILE A 12 26.94 -18.27 -0.79
CA ILE A 12 28.20 -17.50 -0.86
C ILE A 12 28.17 -16.35 0.15
N ARG A 13 27.07 -15.62 0.26
CA ARG A 13 26.92 -14.49 1.20
C ARG A 13 27.00 -14.93 2.66
N ARG A 14 26.50 -16.13 2.99
CA ARG A 14 26.64 -16.71 4.32
C ARG A 14 28.06 -17.14 4.62
N GLN A 15 28.78 -17.65 3.62
CA GLN A 15 30.21 -17.94 3.75
C GLN A 15 31.01 -16.62 3.97
N SER A 16 30.67 -15.57 3.25
CA SER A 16 31.27 -14.23 3.45
C SER A 16 30.96 -13.69 4.85
N LEU A 17 29.75 -13.95 5.39
CA LEU A 17 29.36 -13.57 6.75
C LEU A 17 30.26 -14.25 7.79
N GLU A 18 30.45 -15.55 7.68
CA GLU A 18 31.32 -16.29 8.63
C GLU A 18 32.78 -15.83 8.50
N ALA A 19 33.30 -15.63 7.28
CA ALA A 19 34.64 -15.12 7.07
C ALA A 19 34.87 -13.71 7.68
N LEU A 20 33.85 -12.84 7.67
CA LEU A 20 33.93 -11.53 8.37
C LEU A 20 34.08 -11.73 9.88
N LYS A 21 33.27 -12.60 10.49
CA LYS A 21 33.32 -12.91 11.93
C LYS A 21 34.68 -13.53 12.35
N GLU A 22 35.17 -14.51 11.59
CA GLU A 22 36.46 -15.13 11.82
C GLU A 22 37.62 -14.11 11.81
N ASN A 23 37.47 -13.03 11.04
CA ASN A 23 38.42 -11.94 10.98
C ASN A 23 38.12 -10.78 11.90
N HIS A 24 37.29 -10.98 12.92
CA HIS A 24 36.95 -10.00 13.95
C HIS A 24 36.26 -8.74 13.42
N ILE A 25 35.60 -8.83 12.26
CA ILE A 25 34.74 -7.77 11.75
C ILE A 25 33.31 -8.12 12.10
N ASP A 26 32.69 -7.30 12.95
CA ASP A 26 31.26 -7.47 13.28
C ASP A 26 30.42 -7.10 12.04
N PRO A 27 29.68 -8.08 11.47
CA PRO A 27 28.86 -7.81 10.29
C PRO A 27 27.53 -7.12 10.62
N TYR A 28 27.21 -6.93 11.90
CA TYR A 28 25.98 -6.31 12.38
C TYR A 28 26.23 -5.49 13.67
N PRO A 29 27.11 -4.47 13.63
CA PRO A 29 27.46 -3.72 14.82
C PRO A 29 26.24 -2.98 15.38
N ALA A 30 26.11 -2.97 16.70
CA ALA A 30 25.09 -2.20 17.42
C ALA A 30 25.54 -0.75 17.67
N ALA A 31 26.81 -0.42 17.45
CA ALA A 31 27.36 0.91 17.69
C ALA A 31 26.76 1.95 16.71
N GLU A 32 26.52 3.15 17.21
CA GLU A 32 26.12 4.28 16.39
C GLU A 32 27.21 4.59 15.36
N PHE A 33 26.79 4.87 14.12
CA PHE A 33 27.62 5.43 13.07
C PHE A 33 27.13 6.87 12.78
N THR A 34 27.95 7.86 13.06
CA THR A 34 27.57 9.26 12.89
C THR A 34 27.59 9.66 11.43
N VAL A 35 26.44 10.04 10.87
CA VAL A 35 26.28 10.56 9.52
C VAL A 35 26.28 12.10 9.58
N THR A 36 27.18 12.76 8.84
CA THR A 36 27.31 14.23 8.82
C THR A 36 26.77 14.88 7.56
N ALA A 37 26.52 14.10 6.51
CA ALA A 37 26.06 14.59 5.21
C ALA A 37 25.26 13.54 4.46
N GLN A 38 24.41 13.97 3.51
CA GLN A 38 23.55 13.13 2.68
C GLN A 38 24.00 13.23 1.21
N SER A 39 23.81 12.14 0.45
CA SER A 39 24.23 12.04 -0.95
C SER A 39 23.74 13.20 -1.81
N LYS A 40 22.45 13.50 -1.75
CA LYS A 40 21.82 14.58 -2.53
C LYS A 40 22.37 15.96 -2.14
N GLU A 41 22.47 16.22 -0.84
CA GLU A 41 23.01 17.48 -0.31
C GLU A 41 24.45 17.72 -0.75
N ILE A 42 25.29 16.67 -0.74
CA ILE A 42 26.68 16.75 -1.21
C ILE A 42 26.74 17.12 -2.70
N ILE A 43 25.91 16.49 -3.53
CA ILE A 43 25.90 16.71 -4.97
C ILE A 43 25.38 18.10 -5.30
N GLU A 44 24.29 18.55 -4.70
CA GLU A 44 23.66 19.85 -4.98
C GLU A 44 24.50 21.03 -4.50
N ASN A 45 25.25 20.87 -3.40
CA ASN A 45 26.04 21.95 -2.80
C ASN A 45 27.53 21.88 -3.12
N PHE A 46 27.98 21.02 -4.03
CA PHE A 46 29.39 20.92 -4.40
C PHE A 46 29.86 22.17 -5.12
N GLN A 47 30.98 22.72 -4.66
CA GLN A 47 31.69 23.86 -5.29
C GLN A 47 33.15 23.51 -5.50
N GLU A 48 33.64 23.68 -6.72
CA GLU A 48 35.01 23.31 -7.14
C GLU A 48 36.10 24.08 -6.36
N ASP A 49 35.84 25.36 -6.11
CA ASP A 49 36.79 26.27 -5.47
C ASP A 49 36.64 26.37 -3.95
N ALA A 50 35.70 25.59 -3.36
CA ALA A 50 35.52 25.57 -1.92
C ALA A 50 36.61 24.76 -1.20
N PRO A 51 36.91 25.07 0.09
CA PRO A 51 37.79 24.22 0.89
C PRO A 51 37.32 22.76 0.88
N GLN A 52 38.28 21.83 0.90
CA GLN A 52 38.01 20.41 0.91
C GLN A 52 37.07 20.04 2.09
N ARG A 53 35.92 19.50 1.77
CA ARG A 53 34.88 19.11 2.75
C ARG A 53 35.05 17.65 3.13
N THR A 54 35.33 17.40 4.42
CA THR A 54 35.30 16.05 4.99
C THR A 54 33.86 15.71 5.43
N VAL A 55 33.44 14.50 5.12
CA VAL A 55 32.09 14.01 5.39
C VAL A 55 32.12 12.57 5.91
N SER A 56 31.09 12.21 6.66
CA SER A 56 30.77 10.84 7.03
C SER A 56 29.38 10.51 6.49
N VAL A 57 29.31 9.48 5.65
CA VAL A 57 28.06 9.03 5.01
C VAL A 57 27.85 7.54 5.26
N ALA A 58 26.59 7.10 5.28
CA ALA A 58 26.25 5.69 5.37
C ALA A 58 25.16 5.34 4.36
N GLY A 59 25.22 4.14 3.82
CA GLY A 59 24.21 3.69 2.86
C GLY A 59 24.44 2.26 2.38
N ARG A 60 23.61 1.86 1.45
CA ARG A 60 23.64 0.54 0.82
C ARG A 60 24.53 0.56 -0.43
N VAL A 61 25.38 -0.43 -0.56
CA VAL A 61 26.20 -0.65 -1.77
C VAL A 61 25.30 -1.14 -2.90
N MET A 62 25.14 -0.34 -3.95
CA MET A 62 24.28 -0.66 -5.10
C MET A 62 25.07 -1.17 -6.31
N SER A 63 26.29 -0.72 -6.46
CA SER A 63 27.22 -1.24 -7.47
C SER A 63 28.65 -1.23 -6.95
N ARG A 64 29.51 -2.05 -7.56
CA ARG A 64 30.94 -2.04 -7.27
C ARG A 64 31.77 -2.36 -8.51
N ARG A 65 32.88 -1.65 -8.66
CA ARG A 65 33.84 -1.87 -9.73
C ARG A 65 35.25 -1.89 -9.14
N ILE A 66 35.87 -3.05 -9.16
CA ILE A 66 37.19 -3.28 -8.62
C ILE A 66 38.26 -3.08 -9.74
N MET A 67 39.26 -2.25 -9.50
CA MET A 67 40.31 -1.90 -10.46
C MET A 67 41.68 -2.01 -9.81
N GLY A 68 42.14 -3.22 -9.56
CA GLY A 68 43.45 -3.49 -8.94
C GLY A 68 43.55 -2.97 -7.51
N LYS A 69 44.24 -1.85 -7.31
CA LYS A 69 44.44 -1.18 -6.01
C LYS A 69 43.40 -0.09 -5.72
N ALA A 70 42.50 0.19 -6.64
CA ALA A 70 41.44 1.16 -6.49
C ALA A 70 40.08 0.49 -6.77
N SER A 71 39.03 1.06 -6.23
CA SER A 71 37.64 0.58 -6.43
C SER A 71 36.69 1.77 -6.45
N PHE A 72 35.61 1.62 -7.17
CA PHE A 72 34.48 2.53 -7.14
C PHE A 72 33.25 1.75 -6.65
N LEU A 73 32.54 2.32 -5.68
CA LEU A 73 31.23 1.84 -5.21
C LEU A 73 30.20 2.92 -5.48
N GLU A 74 28.98 2.53 -5.70
CA GLU A 74 27.82 3.41 -5.62
C GLU A 74 27.10 3.15 -4.31
N LEU A 75 26.99 4.18 -3.47
CA LEU A 75 26.33 4.13 -2.18
C LEU A 75 24.98 4.82 -2.26
N GLN A 76 23.90 4.13 -1.89
CA GLN A 76 22.54 4.65 -1.82
C GLN A 76 22.15 4.91 -0.36
N ASP A 77 21.81 6.15 -0.05
CA ASP A 77 21.20 6.55 1.22
C ASP A 77 19.68 6.78 1.06
N ALA A 78 19.05 7.44 2.03
CA ALA A 78 17.63 7.77 1.97
C ALA A 78 17.27 8.79 0.88
N TRP A 79 18.23 9.59 0.41
CA TRP A 79 18.00 10.76 -0.42
C TRP A 79 18.53 10.63 -1.85
N GLY A 80 19.41 9.68 -2.11
CA GLY A 80 19.97 9.47 -3.43
C GLY A 80 21.14 8.51 -3.45
N ARG A 81 22.00 8.67 -4.45
CA ARG A 81 23.20 7.85 -4.65
C ARG A 81 24.42 8.73 -4.81
N ILE A 82 25.55 8.26 -4.32
CA ILE A 82 26.85 8.95 -4.48
C ILE A 82 27.93 7.93 -4.75
N GLN A 83 28.90 8.31 -5.59
CA GLN A 83 30.06 7.48 -5.88
C GLN A 83 31.07 7.57 -4.74
N ILE A 84 31.61 6.42 -4.31
CA ILE A 84 32.70 6.29 -3.36
C ILE A 84 33.92 5.78 -4.11
N TYR A 85 35.00 6.56 -4.06
CA TYR A 85 36.29 6.17 -4.55
C TYR A 85 37.15 5.65 -3.41
N ILE A 86 37.67 4.45 -3.56
CA ILE A 86 38.45 3.77 -2.53
C ILE A 86 39.82 3.40 -3.11
N THR A 87 40.89 3.79 -2.46
CA THR A 87 42.19 3.23 -2.73
C THR A 87 42.65 2.33 -1.58
N ARG A 88 43.38 1.27 -1.92
CA ARG A 88 43.86 0.29 -0.93
C ARG A 88 44.74 0.96 0.13
N ASP A 89 45.61 1.87 -0.31
CA ASP A 89 46.65 2.40 0.55
C ASP A 89 46.11 3.54 1.44
N ASP A 90 45.01 4.20 1.05
CA ASP A 90 44.36 5.23 1.88
C ASP A 90 43.51 4.62 3.01
N ILE A 91 42.76 3.55 2.73
CA ILE A 91 41.96 2.89 3.78
C ILE A 91 42.74 1.88 4.60
N CYS A 92 43.92 1.48 4.16
CA CYS A 92 44.84 0.58 4.83
C CYS A 92 46.26 1.19 4.81
N PRO A 93 46.56 2.21 5.65
CA PRO A 93 47.86 2.84 5.67
C PRO A 93 48.98 1.89 6.14
N ASP A 94 48.66 0.96 7.00
CA ASP A 94 49.62 -0.01 7.54
C ASP A 94 49.97 -1.12 6.55
N GLU A 95 50.88 -2.03 6.93
CA GLU A 95 51.25 -3.22 6.13
C GLU A 95 50.06 -4.19 5.94
N ASN A 96 49.16 -4.25 6.89
CA ASN A 96 47.93 -5.07 6.78
C ASN A 96 46.95 -4.47 5.77
N LYS A 97 46.85 -5.10 4.61
CA LYS A 97 45.92 -4.72 3.55
C LYS A 97 44.63 -5.55 3.50
N TYR A 98 44.28 -6.27 4.59
CA TYR A 98 43.16 -7.18 4.64
C TYR A 98 41.81 -6.48 4.35
N LEU A 99 41.56 -5.30 4.96
CA LEU A 99 40.31 -4.56 4.76
C LEU A 99 40.02 -4.29 3.26
N TYR A 100 41.04 -3.97 2.47
CA TYR A 100 40.85 -3.77 1.05
C TYR A 100 40.85 -5.09 0.26
N ASN A 101 41.93 -5.91 0.45
CA ASN A 101 42.16 -7.08 -0.40
C ASN A 101 41.12 -8.19 -0.21
N ASP A 102 40.59 -8.33 0.99
CA ASP A 102 39.65 -9.39 1.33
C ASP A 102 38.25 -8.81 1.58
N VAL A 103 38.07 -7.84 2.46
CA VAL A 103 36.73 -7.33 2.78
C VAL A 103 36.13 -6.60 1.59
N VAL A 104 36.75 -5.52 1.11
CA VAL A 104 36.18 -4.71 0.01
C VAL A 104 36.12 -5.51 -1.30
N LYS A 105 37.13 -6.32 -1.61
CA LYS A 105 37.20 -7.05 -2.88
C LYS A 105 36.40 -8.34 -2.92
N LYS A 106 36.29 -9.10 -1.80
CA LYS A 106 35.77 -10.46 -1.83
C LYS A 106 34.53 -10.66 -0.97
N LEU A 107 34.51 -10.08 0.25
CA LEU A 107 33.48 -10.35 1.25
C LEU A 107 32.32 -9.34 1.23
N MET A 108 32.56 -8.13 0.72
CA MET A 108 31.52 -7.11 0.54
C MET A 108 30.69 -7.43 -0.70
N ASP A 109 29.38 -7.42 -0.56
CA ASP A 109 28.42 -7.69 -1.63
C ASP A 109 27.55 -6.48 -1.93
N ILE A 110 26.96 -6.45 -3.14
CA ILE A 110 25.88 -5.53 -3.46
C ILE A 110 24.72 -5.81 -2.52
N GLY A 111 24.22 -4.76 -1.88
CA GLY A 111 23.18 -4.84 -0.86
C GLY A 111 23.69 -4.67 0.57
N ASP A 112 25.00 -4.79 0.83
CA ASP A 112 25.59 -4.53 2.15
C ASP A 112 25.48 -3.05 2.52
N PHE A 113 25.37 -2.76 3.81
CA PHE A 113 25.49 -1.39 4.32
C PHE A 113 26.89 -1.12 4.83
N ILE A 114 27.41 0.05 4.44
CA ILE A 114 28.69 0.55 4.91
C ILE A 114 28.59 2.01 5.33
N GLY A 115 29.45 2.39 6.27
CA GLY A 115 29.77 3.77 6.59
C GLY A 115 31.10 4.15 5.94
N VAL A 116 31.20 5.37 5.44
CA VAL A 116 32.38 5.91 4.77
C VAL A 116 32.71 7.28 5.34
N GLU A 117 33.92 7.42 5.87
CA GLU A 117 34.49 8.72 6.27
C GLU A 117 35.53 9.10 5.22
N GLY A 118 35.48 10.33 4.71
CA GLY A 118 36.37 10.79 3.66
C GLY A 118 36.07 12.21 3.22
N PHE A 119 36.63 12.64 2.10
CA PHE A 119 36.42 13.99 1.59
C PHE A 119 35.77 14.00 0.20
N VAL A 120 34.97 15.03 -0.03
CA VAL A 120 34.26 15.23 -1.30
C VAL A 120 35.25 15.79 -2.35
N PHE A 121 35.17 15.23 -3.57
CA PHE A 121 35.95 15.68 -4.71
C PHE A 121 35.26 15.41 -6.03
N ARG A 122 35.71 16.03 -7.11
CA ARG A 122 35.26 15.70 -8.46
C ARG A 122 36.31 14.82 -9.15
N THR A 123 35.84 13.70 -9.71
CA THR A 123 36.71 12.81 -10.49
C THR A 123 37.11 13.46 -11.81
N LYS A 124 38.17 12.94 -12.47
CA LYS A 124 38.58 13.39 -13.82
C LYS A 124 37.46 13.25 -14.88
N MET A 125 36.50 12.41 -14.64
CA MET A 125 35.32 12.20 -15.53
C MET A 125 34.15 13.13 -15.18
N GLY A 126 34.31 14.02 -14.20
CA GLY A 126 33.29 14.98 -13.78
C GLY A 126 32.34 14.52 -12.67
N GLU A 127 32.44 13.27 -12.20
CA GLU A 127 31.56 12.73 -11.17
C GLU A 127 31.91 13.22 -9.77
N ILE A 128 30.92 13.75 -9.03
CA ILE A 128 31.11 14.14 -7.63
C ILE A 128 31.13 12.87 -6.78
N SER A 129 32.20 12.71 -6.02
CA SER A 129 32.50 11.47 -5.31
C SER A 129 33.07 11.74 -3.92
N ILE A 130 33.05 10.73 -3.07
CA ILE A 130 33.74 10.75 -1.78
C ILE A 130 34.98 9.88 -1.90
N HIS A 131 36.17 10.47 -1.62
CA HIS A 131 37.39 9.73 -1.48
C HIS A 131 37.46 9.16 -0.07
N ALA A 132 37.29 7.85 0.04
CA ALA A 132 37.24 7.16 1.31
C ALA A 132 38.58 7.13 2.01
N GLN A 133 38.65 7.54 3.26
CA GLN A 133 39.77 7.42 4.18
C GLN A 133 39.56 6.31 5.19
N LYS A 134 38.28 6.04 5.53
CA LYS A 134 37.88 4.95 6.43
C LYS A 134 36.58 4.33 5.96
N ILE A 135 36.45 3.01 6.12
CA ILE A 135 35.24 2.24 5.83
C ILE A 135 34.88 1.42 7.06
N THR A 136 33.62 1.49 7.44
CA THR A 136 33.03 0.70 8.53
C THR A 136 31.94 -0.20 7.96
N PHE A 137 31.99 -1.48 8.26
CA PHE A 137 30.93 -2.43 7.89
C PHE A 137 29.74 -2.24 8.84
N LEU A 138 28.52 -2.06 8.31
CA LEU A 138 27.33 -1.76 9.12
C LEU A 138 26.26 -2.87 9.07
N SER A 139 26.09 -3.53 7.92
CA SER A 139 25.14 -4.65 7.83
C SER A 139 25.42 -5.53 6.61
N LYS A 140 25.53 -6.84 6.81
CA LYS A 140 25.66 -7.84 5.76
C LYS A 140 24.33 -8.22 5.15
N SER A 141 24.20 -8.09 3.85
CA SER A 141 23.04 -8.55 3.08
C SER A 141 23.19 -10.04 2.74
N LEU A 142 22.26 -10.86 3.18
CA LEU A 142 22.27 -12.31 2.94
C LEU A 142 21.45 -12.74 1.72
N ARG A 143 20.72 -11.82 1.09
CA ARG A 143 19.98 -12.05 -0.15
C ARG A 143 20.47 -11.13 -1.24
N PRO A 144 20.67 -11.62 -2.47
CA PRO A 144 21.01 -10.76 -3.60
C PRO A 144 19.84 -9.83 -3.93
N LEU A 145 20.15 -8.57 -4.25
CA LEU A 145 19.17 -7.67 -4.83
C LEU A 145 18.91 -8.07 -6.29
N PRO A 146 17.68 -7.88 -6.82
CA PRO A 146 17.42 -8.00 -8.25
C PRO A 146 18.25 -6.95 -8.97
N VAL A 147 19.12 -7.40 -9.88
CA VAL A 147 19.99 -6.52 -10.68
C VAL A 147 19.35 -6.30 -12.03
N VAL A 148 18.97 -5.07 -12.28
CA VAL A 148 18.48 -4.64 -13.59
C VAL A 148 19.60 -4.75 -14.60
N LYS A 149 19.44 -5.56 -15.63
CA LYS A 149 20.35 -5.64 -16.78
C LYS A 149 19.70 -4.94 -17.96
N VAL A 150 20.42 -3.97 -18.52
CA VAL A 150 20.02 -3.33 -19.77
C VAL A 150 20.90 -3.89 -20.89
N LYS A 151 20.30 -4.55 -21.88
CA LYS A 151 20.97 -5.02 -23.07
C LYS A 151 20.18 -4.57 -24.29
N ASP A 152 20.86 -3.90 -25.22
CA ASP A 152 20.26 -3.39 -26.48
C ASP A 152 19.01 -2.52 -26.26
N GLY A 153 18.99 -1.70 -25.18
CA GLY A 153 17.88 -0.84 -24.81
C GLY A 153 16.71 -1.58 -24.14
N VAL A 154 16.79 -2.89 -23.94
CA VAL A 154 15.80 -3.70 -23.24
C VAL A 154 16.24 -3.97 -21.81
N THR A 155 15.35 -3.70 -20.86
CA THR A 155 15.57 -3.96 -19.44
C THR A 155 15.19 -5.39 -19.12
N TYR A 156 16.14 -6.15 -18.60
CA TYR A 156 15.95 -7.53 -18.12
C TYR A 156 16.09 -7.58 -16.61
N ASP A 157 15.43 -8.55 -15.98
CA ASP A 157 15.50 -8.81 -14.54
C ASP A 157 15.08 -7.59 -13.67
N GLY A 158 14.32 -6.64 -14.25
CA GLY A 158 13.72 -5.56 -13.49
C GLY A 158 12.70 -6.12 -12.47
N PHE A 159 12.76 -5.62 -11.24
CA PHE A 159 11.75 -5.94 -10.21
C PHE A 159 10.46 -5.17 -10.52
N SER A 160 9.75 -5.62 -11.57
CA SER A 160 8.61 -4.92 -12.20
C SER A 160 7.28 -5.65 -12.05
N ASP A 161 7.28 -6.93 -11.69
CA ASP A 161 6.05 -7.68 -11.46
C ASP A 161 5.28 -7.10 -10.27
N PRO A 162 4.03 -6.61 -10.46
CA PRO A 162 3.29 -5.92 -9.40
C PRO A 162 3.08 -6.79 -8.16
N GLU A 163 2.78 -8.09 -8.32
CA GLU A 163 2.55 -8.98 -7.19
C GLU A 163 3.81 -9.12 -6.33
N GLN A 164 4.96 -9.32 -6.97
CA GLN A 164 6.25 -9.41 -6.26
C GLN A 164 6.61 -8.08 -5.59
N ARG A 165 6.39 -6.94 -6.26
CA ARG A 165 6.64 -5.61 -5.71
C ARG A 165 5.81 -5.36 -4.44
N TYR A 166 4.55 -5.73 -4.44
CA TYR A 166 3.67 -5.53 -3.29
C TYR A 166 4.01 -6.48 -2.13
N ARG A 167 4.33 -7.74 -2.41
CA ARG A 167 4.76 -8.73 -1.40
C ARG A 167 6.11 -8.41 -0.80
N GLN A 168 7.04 -7.86 -1.58
CA GLN A 168 8.40 -7.51 -1.17
C GLN A 168 8.64 -6.01 -1.33
N ARG A 169 7.75 -5.19 -0.78
CA ARG A 169 7.82 -3.72 -0.86
C ARG A 169 9.17 -3.16 -0.39
N TYR A 170 9.81 -3.81 0.57
CA TYR A 170 11.15 -3.45 1.01
C TYR A 170 12.22 -3.61 -0.09
N VAL A 171 12.07 -4.58 -0.99
CA VAL A 171 12.93 -4.71 -2.17
C VAL A 171 12.56 -3.66 -3.22
N ASP A 172 11.27 -3.48 -3.47
CA ASP A 172 10.74 -2.46 -4.38
C ASP A 172 11.27 -1.06 -4.03
N LEU A 173 11.24 -0.69 -2.74
CA LEU A 173 11.80 0.57 -2.23
C LEU A 173 13.32 0.70 -2.39
N ILE A 174 14.06 -0.40 -2.49
CA ILE A 174 15.50 -0.40 -2.70
C ILE A 174 15.84 -0.15 -4.18
N VAL A 175 15.13 -0.81 -5.09
CA VAL A 175 15.53 -0.89 -6.50
C VAL A 175 14.73 0.04 -7.43
N ASN A 176 13.58 0.52 -7.00
CA ASN A 176 12.68 1.41 -7.75
C ASN A 176 12.55 2.76 -7.03
N ASP A 177 13.45 3.69 -7.34
CA ASP A 177 13.56 4.99 -6.64
C ASP A 177 12.25 5.79 -6.67
N GLN A 178 11.46 5.71 -7.76
CA GLN A 178 10.17 6.39 -7.92
C GLN A 178 9.12 5.94 -6.88
N VAL A 179 9.26 4.74 -6.30
CA VAL A 179 8.29 4.24 -5.31
C VAL A 179 8.38 5.04 -4.01
N LYS A 180 9.57 5.46 -3.59
CA LYS A 180 9.74 6.32 -2.41
C LYS A 180 9.03 7.66 -2.57
N GLU A 181 9.08 8.24 -3.78
CA GLU A 181 8.44 9.53 -4.08
C GLU A 181 6.92 9.49 -3.85
N ILE A 182 6.27 8.37 -4.17
CA ILE A 182 4.83 8.18 -3.92
C ILE A 182 4.53 8.36 -2.43
N PHE A 183 5.28 7.69 -1.57
CA PHE A 183 5.06 7.73 -0.12
C PHE A 183 5.47 9.05 0.52
N ILE A 184 6.51 9.72 0.01
CA ILE A 184 6.88 11.07 0.43
C ILE A 184 5.77 12.06 0.09
N LYS A 185 5.21 12.01 -1.12
CA LYS A 185 4.06 12.83 -1.55
C LYS A 185 2.83 12.52 -0.70
N ARG A 186 2.56 11.24 -0.42
CA ARG A 186 1.47 10.83 0.47
C ARG A 186 1.61 11.47 1.86
N THR A 187 2.79 11.43 2.47
CA THR A 187 3.04 12.07 3.78
C THR A 187 2.84 13.59 3.69
N LYS A 188 3.33 14.22 2.63
CA LYS A 188 3.15 15.66 2.40
C LYS A 188 1.68 16.04 2.25
N MET A 189 0.88 15.20 1.58
CA MET A 189 -0.57 15.36 1.46
C MET A 189 -1.26 15.37 2.83
N PHE A 190 -0.97 14.40 3.70
CA PHE A 190 -1.52 14.36 5.07
C PHE A 190 -1.14 15.61 5.86
N ASN A 191 0.13 16.00 5.83
CA ASN A 191 0.60 17.18 6.55
C ASN A 191 -0.05 18.47 6.02
N SER A 192 -0.22 18.60 4.71
CA SER A 192 -0.88 19.76 4.09
C SER A 192 -2.35 19.84 4.51
N MET A 193 -3.06 18.72 4.55
CA MET A 193 -4.45 18.66 5.00
C MET A 193 -4.57 19.04 6.48
N ARG A 194 -3.69 18.53 7.36
CA ARG A 194 -3.63 18.93 8.78
C ARG A 194 -3.40 20.42 8.94
N THR A 195 -2.44 20.98 8.21
CA THR A 195 -2.17 22.41 8.24
C THR A 195 -3.43 23.19 7.87
N PHE A 196 -4.08 22.79 6.77
CA PHE A 196 -5.30 23.44 6.32
C PHE A 196 -6.41 23.44 7.38
N PHE A 197 -6.66 22.30 8.05
CA PHE A 197 -7.67 22.21 9.10
C PHE A 197 -7.29 22.98 10.37
N ASN A 198 -6.04 22.89 10.80
CA ASN A 198 -5.55 23.58 11.97
C ASN A 198 -5.60 25.11 11.81
N ASP A 199 -5.32 25.62 10.60
CA ASP A 199 -5.44 27.06 10.28
C ASP A 199 -6.90 27.54 10.31
N HIS A 200 -7.87 26.63 10.16
CA HIS A 200 -9.30 26.91 10.37
C HIS A 200 -9.75 26.73 11.83
N GLY A 201 -8.85 26.35 12.74
CA GLY A 201 -9.14 26.15 14.16
C GLY A 201 -9.81 24.82 14.51
N TYR A 202 -9.80 23.84 13.59
CA TYR A 202 -10.38 22.52 13.84
C TYR A 202 -9.38 21.61 14.56
N ILE A 203 -9.89 20.64 15.32
CA ILE A 203 -9.12 19.81 16.24
C ILE A 203 -9.04 18.37 15.69
N GLU A 204 -7.82 17.84 15.58
CA GLU A 204 -7.61 16.41 15.30
C GLU A 204 -7.94 15.58 16.53
N VAL A 205 -8.76 14.56 16.36
CA VAL A 205 -9.21 13.68 17.45
C VAL A 205 -9.00 12.22 17.08
N GLU A 206 -9.10 11.34 18.10
CA GLU A 206 -9.09 9.89 17.91
C GLU A 206 -10.34 9.29 18.54
N THR A 207 -11.01 8.41 17.81
CA THR A 207 -12.21 7.69 18.26
C THR A 207 -11.96 6.17 18.24
N PRO A 208 -12.79 5.36 18.96
CA PRO A 208 -12.55 3.94 19.09
C PRO A 208 -12.52 3.18 17.76
N ILE A 209 -11.48 2.36 17.56
CA ILE A 209 -11.42 1.36 16.48
C ILE A 209 -12.30 0.15 16.83
N LEU A 210 -12.24 -0.32 18.08
CA LEU A 210 -13.09 -1.41 18.58
C LEU A 210 -14.43 -0.82 19.04
N GLN A 211 -15.49 -1.18 18.37
CA GLN A 211 -16.83 -0.64 18.62
C GLN A 211 -17.79 -1.75 19.06
N PRO A 212 -18.70 -1.48 20.00
CA PRO A 212 -19.71 -2.45 20.41
C PRO A 212 -20.80 -2.63 19.34
N ILE A 213 -21.03 -1.60 18.51
CA ILE A 213 -22.02 -1.60 17.42
C ILE A 213 -21.32 -0.97 16.20
N PRO A 214 -21.30 -1.63 15.04
CA PRO A 214 -20.82 -1.02 13.81
C PRO A 214 -21.86 -0.03 13.28
N GLY A 215 -21.40 1.12 12.79
CA GLY A 215 -22.30 2.15 12.26
C GLY A 215 -21.57 3.26 11.52
N GLY A 216 -22.32 4.19 10.93
CA GLY A 216 -21.79 5.32 10.16
C GLY A 216 -21.57 5.03 8.68
N ALA A 217 -21.78 3.79 8.23
CA ALA A 217 -21.72 3.40 6.81
C ALA A 217 -22.54 2.12 6.57
N ALA A 218 -22.87 1.86 5.32
CA ALA A 218 -23.38 0.58 4.87
C ALA A 218 -22.19 -0.28 4.42
N ALA A 219 -21.74 -1.22 5.27
CA ALA A 219 -20.59 -2.08 4.98
C ALA A 219 -20.54 -3.27 5.95
N ARG A 220 -19.97 -4.38 5.51
CA ARG A 220 -19.79 -5.57 6.33
C ARG A 220 -18.60 -5.43 7.29
N PRO A 221 -18.78 -5.55 8.63
CA PRO A 221 -17.69 -5.38 9.59
C PRO A 221 -16.84 -6.65 9.75
N PHE A 222 -15.58 -6.47 10.20
CA PHE A 222 -14.81 -7.54 10.84
C PHE A 222 -15.24 -7.68 12.30
N ILE A 223 -15.44 -8.91 12.76
CA ILE A 223 -15.88 -9.22 14.12
C ILE A 223 -14.70 -9.80 14.90
N THR A 224 -14.51 -9.34 16.13
CA THR A 224 -13.54 -9.88 17.09
C THR A 224 -14.22 -10.16 18.44
N HIS A 225 -13.49 -10.71 19.39
CA HIS A 225 -14.00 -11.08 20.71
C HIS A 225 -13.13 -10.50 21.83
N HIS A 226 -13.74 -9.86 22.81
CA HIS A 226 -13.06 -9.38 24.02
C HIS A 226 -13.08 -10.48 25.08
N ASN A 227 -11.97 -11.21 25.23
CA ASN A 227 -11.89 -12.42 26.05
C ASN A 227 -12.30 -12.21 27.53
N THR A 228 -11.87 -11.10 28.15
CA THR A 228 -12.14 -10.85 29.56
C THR A 228 -13.59 -10.48 29.85
N LEU A 229 -14.23 -9.76 28.93
CA LEU A 229 -15.63 -9.32 29.07
C LEU A 229 -16.61 -10.32 28.45
N ASP A 230 -16.09 -11.30 27.69
CA ASP A 230 -16.88 -12.29 26.95
C ASP A 230 -17.95 -11.65 26.05
N VAL A 231 -17.55 -10.61 25.28
CA VAL A 231 -18.43 -9.88 24.39
C VAL A 231 -17.84 -9.77 22.97
N PRO A 232 -18.68 -9.80 21.92
CA PRO A 232 -18.22 -9.47 20.58
C PRO A 232 -17.91 -7.96 20.47
N LEU A 233 -16.90 -7.62 19.68
CA LEU A 233 -16.59 -6.26 19.27
C LEU A 233 -16.40 -6.24 17.75
N TYR A 234 -16.56 -5.08 17.16
CA TYR A 234 -16.46 -4.87 15.73
C TYR A 234 -15.30 -3.89 15.44
N LEU A 235 -14.50 -4.19 14.43
CA LEU A 235 -13.60 -3.18 13.87
C LEU A 235 -14.45 -2.14 13.11
N ARG A 236 -14.22 -0.87 13.38
CA ARG A 236 -15.04 0.23 12.82
C ARG A 236 -15.06 0.21 11.29
N ILE A 237 -16.22 0.43 10.72
CA ILE A 237 -16.44 0.64 9.30
C ILE A 237 -16.41 2.13 8.93
N ALA A 238 -16.70 3.00 9.88
CA ALA A 238 -16.64 4.46 9.85
C ALA A 238 -16.49 5.02 11.27
N ASN A 239 -16.12 6.27 11.41
CA ASN A 239 -15.99 6.98 12.70
C ASN A 239 -17.05 8.10 12.88
N GLU A 240 -17.94 8.28 11.93
CA GLU A 240 -18.98 9.30 11.85
C GLU A 240 -19.76 9.49 13.15
N LEU A 241 -20.36 8.42 13.70
CA LEU A 241 -21.25 8.53 14.86
C LEU A 241 -20.50 9.01 16.13
N TYR A 242 -19.21 8.72 16.23
CA TYR A 242 -18.40 9.23 17.34
C TYR A 242 -18.01 10.69 17.16
N LEU A 243 -17.69 11.12 15.93
CA LEU A 243 -17.35 12.51 15.66
C LEU A 243 -18.56 13.43 15.86
N LYS A 244 -19.75 13.00 15.47
CA LYS A 244 -21.01 13.72 15.75
C LYS A 244 -21.26 13.88 17.26
N ARG A 245 -20.94 12.88 18.09
CA ARG A 245 -21.02 13.00 19.55
C ARG A 245 -20.09 14.07 20.11
N LEU A 246 -18.93 14.32 19.50
CA LEU A 246 -18.02 15.39 19.87
C LEU A 246 -18.60 16.77 19.54
N ILE A 247 -19.33 16.90 18.43
CA ILE A 247 -20.09 18.11 18.11
C ILE A 247 -21.20 18.36 19.13
N VAL A 248 -21.93 17.32 19.53
CA VAL A 248 -22.89 17.41 20.65
C VAL A 248 -22.19 17.85 21.93
N GLY A 249 -20.96 17.40 22.17
CA GLY A 249 -20.12 17.77 23.30
C GLY A 249 -19.61 19.21 23.29
N GLY A 250 -19.86 19.98 22.20
CA GLY A 250 -19.55 21.41 22.10
C GLY A 250 -18.27 21.78 21.35
N PHE A 251 -17.70 20.87 20.56
CA PHE A 251 -16.63 21.22 19.63
C PHE A 251 -17.22 21.88 18.37
N ASP A 252 -16.64 22.98 17.91
CA ASP A 252 -17.06 23.68 16.69
C ASP A 252 -16.60 22.97 15.41
N GLY A 253 -15.49 22.25 15.47
CA GLY A 253 -14.97 21.47 14.34
C GLY A 253 -13.96 20.43 14.80
N VAL A 254 -14.19 19.18 14.39
CA VAL A 254 -13.31 18.04 14.68
C VAL A 254 -13.02 17.26 13.43
N TYR A 255 -11.81 16.69 13.31
CA TYR A 255 -11.45 15.79 12.23
C TYR A 255 -10.61 14.63 12.71
N GLU A 256 -10.64 13.52 11.98
CA GLU A 256 -9.86 12.32 12.27
C GLU A 256 -9.34 11.70 10.96
N PHE A 257 -8.03 11.38 10.92
CA PHE A 257 -7.50 10.45 9.94
C PHE A 257 -7.65 9.03 10.48
N SER A 258 -8.66 8.34 9.99
CA SER A 258 -9.09 7.06 10.54
C SER A 258 -8.67 5.89 9.67
N ARG A 259 -8.21 4.80 10.31
CA ARG A 259 -8.17 3.49 9.67
C ARG A 259 -9.52 2.82 9.85
N ASN A 260 -10.20 2.55 8.74
CA ASN A 260 -11.49 1.87 8.70
C ASN A 260 -11.34 0.49 8.07
N PHE A 261 -12.25 -0.43 8.40
CA PHE A 261 -12.16 -1.85 8.07
C PHE A 261 -13.48 -2.31 7.46
N ARG A 262 -13.46 -2.84 6.23
CA ARG A 262 -14.63 -3.40 5.56
C ARG A 262 -14.30 -4.80 5.07
N ASN A 263 -15.10 -5.77 5.50
CA ASN A 263 -14.89 -7.19 5.18
C ASN A 263 -15.50 -7.53 3.80
N GLU A 264 -14.92 -6.93 2.78
CA GLU A 264 -15.37 -6.96 1.40
C GLU A 264 -14.25 -7.43 0.46
N GLY A 265 -14.51 -7.44 -0.85
CA GLY A 265 -13.55 -7.82 -1.87
C GLY A 265 -12.35 -6.88 -1.97
N MET A 266 -11.28 -7.39 -2.57
CA MET A 266 -10.06 -6.62 -2.88
C MET A 266 -9.92 -6.46 -4.39
N ASP A 267 -9.73 -5.21 -4.84
CA ASP A 267 -9.47 -4.88 -6.23
C ASP A 267 -8.44 -3.74 -6.37
N ARG A 268 -8.40 -3.07 -7.51
CA ARG A 268 -7.50 -1.94 -7.76
C ARG A 268 -7.83 -0.69 -6.96
N THR A 269 -9.05 -0.57 -6.44
CA THR A 269 -9.58 0.62 -5.75
C THR A 269 -10.01 0.35 -4.32
N HIS A 270 -10.09 -0.93 -3.92
CA HIS A 270 -10.56 -1.37 -2.61
C HIS A 270 -9.52 -2.25 -1.91
N ASN A 271 -9.31 -1.97 -0.63
CA ASN A 271 -8.51 -2.77 0.31
C ASN A 271 -9.33 -2.95 1.60
N PRO A 272 -9.34 -4.12 2.25
CA PRO A 272 -10.17 -4.39 3.43
C PRO A 272 -9.91 -3.44 4.61
N GLU A 273 -8.72 -2.88 4.69
CA GLU A 273 -8.39 -1.77 5.58
C GLU A 273 -7.90 -0.59 4.74
N PHE A 274 -8.42 0.59 5.01
CA PHE A 274 -8.10 1.80 4.24
C PHE A 274 -8.08 3.03 5.16
N THR A 275 -7.50 4.11 4.68
CA THR A 275 -7.48 5.37 5.42
C THR A 275 -8.53 6.32 4.84
N ALA A 276 -9.43 6.77 5.71
CA ALA A 276 -10.33 7.90 5.43
C ALA A 276 -9.92 9.10 6.30
N MET A 277 -10.28 10.28 5.87
CA MET A 277 -10.34 11.47 6.71
C MET A 277 -11.81 11.87 6.82
N GLU A 278 -12.28 12.04 8.04
CA GLU A 278 -13.61 12.60 8.29
C GLU A 278 -13.50 13.90 9.09
N ILE A 279 -14.32 14.88 8.72
CA ILE A 279 -14.41 16.20 9.37
C ILE A 279 -15.87 16.57 9.57
N TYR A 280 -16.19 17.12 10.75
CA TYR A 280 -17.52 17.62 11.11
C TYR A 280 -17.39 19.02 11.65
N VAL A 281 -18.20 19.95 11.11
CA VAL A 281 -18.13 21.38 11.45
C VAL A 281 -19.52 21.90 11.78
N ALA A 282 -19.68 22.40 12.99
CA ALA A 282 -20.91 23.01 13.50
C ALA A 282 -21.25 24.32 12.77
N TYR A 283 -22.55 24.63 12.70
CA TYR A 283 -23.10 25.85 12.09
C TYR A 283 -22.80 25.98 10.59
N LYS A 284 -22.57 24.84 9.90
CA LYS A 284 -22.31 24.74 8.47
C LYS A 284 -23.32 23.81 7.80
N ASP A 285 -23.46 23.94 6.48
CA ASP A 285 -24.28 23.08 5.64
C ASP A 285 -23.47 22.51 4.46
N TYR A 286 -24.08 21.64 3.67
CA TYR A 286 -23.41 20.99 2.54
C TYR A 286 -22.94 21.98 1.46
N ASN A 287 -23.59 23.14 1.28
CA ASN A 287 -23.14 24.16 0.33
C ASN A 287 -21.81 24.79 0.77
N TRP A 288 -21.69 25.09 2.06
CA TRP A 288 -20.42 25.54 2.62
C TRP A 288 -19.35 24.46 2.47
N MET A 289 -19.71 23.19 2.73
CA MET A 289 -18.78 22.08 2.66
C MET A 289 -18.25 21.85 1.24
N MET A 290 -19.07 22.04 0.19
CA MET A 290 -18.60 22.03 -1.20
C MET A 290 -17.48 23.05 -1.42
N SER A 291 -17.70 24.30 -1.03
CA SER A 291 -16.70 25.38 -1.20
C SER A 291 -15.45 25.15 -0.34
N PHE A 292 -15.60 24.57 0.84
CA PHE A 292 -14.50 24.18 1.71
C PHE A 292 -13.66 23.05 1.08
N THR A 293 -14.31 22.06 0.49
CA THR A 293 -13.68 20.94 -0.22
C THR A 293 -12.88 21.42 -1.43
N GLU A 294 -13.44 22.34 -2.22
CA GLU A 294 -12.76 22.97 -3.35
C GLU A 294 -11.43 23.63 -2.91
N GLN A 295 -11.51 24.50 -1.88
CA GLN A 295 -10.34 25.21 -1.35
C GLN A 295 -9.29 24.26 -0.77
N MET A 296 -9.72 23.25 -0.05
CA MET A 296 -8.85 22.24 0.53
C MET A 296 -8.09 21.44 -0.53
N LEU A 297 -8.78 20.93 -1.55
CA LEU A 297 -8.15 20.11 -2.59
C LEU A 297 -7.21 20.93 -3.48
N GLU A 298 -7.58 22.17 -3.85
CA GLU A 298 -6.69 23.08 -4.56
C GLU A 298 -5.44 23.39 -3.75
N TYR A 299 -5.59 23.70 -2.44
CA TYR A 299 -4.46 23.94 -1.54
C TYR A 299 -3.53 22.73 -1.46
N ILE A 300 -4.08 21.53 -1.25
CA ILE A 300 -3.28 20.30 -1.12
C ILE A 300 -2.54 20.01 -2.44
N ALA A 301 -3.19 20.12 -3.59
CA ALA A 301 -2.56 19.89 -4.88
C ALA A 301 -1.35 20.83 -5.09
N VAL A 302 -1.52 22.11 -4.81
CA VAL A 302 -0.44 23.11 -4.90
C VAL A 302 0.70 22.78 -3.91
N GLN A 303 0.38 22.43 -2.66
CA GLN A 303 1.40 22.10 -1.67
C GLN A 303 2.18 20.84 -2.05
N VAL A 304 1.53 19.80 -2.56
CA VAL A 304 2.17 18.51 -2.87
C VAL A 304 2.91 18.55 -4.21
N LEU A 305 2.29 19.16 -5.25
CA LEU A 305 2.75 19.09 -6.63
C LEU A 305 3.36 20.39 -7.15
N GLY A 306 3.08 21.54 -6.51
CA GLY A 306 3.40 22.88 -7.02
C GLY A 306 2.44 23.34 -8.14
N THR A 307 1.38 22.60 -8.42
CA THR A 307 0.37 22.88 -9.45
C THR A 307 -0.98 22.27 -9.05
N THR A 308 -2.08 22.76 -9.63
CA THR A 308 -3.40 22.17 -9.46
C THR A 308 -3.63 20.96 -10.37
N GLN A 309 -2.79 20.78 -11.38
CA GLN A 309 -2.95 19.74 -12.41
C GLN A 309 -2.13 18.51 -12.10
N VAL A 310 -2.73 17.34 -12.27
CA VAL A 310 -2.08 16.05 -12.14
C VAL A 310 -2.42 15.13 -13.30
N LYS A 311 -1.46 14.31 -13.71
CA LYS A 311 -1.63 13.30 -14.75
C LYS A 311 -1.93 11.93 -14.12
N VAL A 312 -3.06 11.32 -14.51
CA VAL A 312 -3.44 9.97 -14.09
C VAL A 312 -3.72 9.16 -15.38
N GLY A 313 -2.87 8.20 -15.69
CA GLY A 313 -2.93 7.49 -16.96
C GLY A 313 -2.84 8.47 -18.15
N SER A 314 -3.82 8.45 -19.03
CA SER A 314 -3.94 9.36 -20.19
C SER A 314 -4.66 10.67 -19.86
N GLN A 315 -5.27 10.81 -18.69
CA GLN A 315 -6.07 11.96 -18.29
C GLN A 315 -5.23 13.01 -17.55
N THR A 316 -5.60 14.28 -17.73
CA THR A 316 -5.12 15.39 -16.89
C THR A 316 -6.30 15.88 -16.06
N ILE A 317 -6.17 15.82 -14.74
CA ILE A 317 -7.18 16.26 -13.77
C ILE A 317 -6.72 17.60 -13.20
N ASP A 318 -7.62 18.58 -13.15
CA ASP A 318 -7.34 19.91 -12.58
C ASP A 318 -8.17 20.12 -11.31
N PHE A 319 -7.49 20.26 -10.18
CA PHE A 319 -8.11 20.55 -8.88
C PHE A 319 -8.39 22.05 -8.66
N LYS A 320 -8.31 22.86 -9.69
CA LYS A 320 -8.61 24.30 -9.59
C LYS A 320 -10.12 24.52 -9.43
N ALA A 321 -10.49 25.24 -8.37
CA ALA A 321 -11.88 25.64 -8.11
C ALA A 321 -12.37 26.70 -9.13
N PRO A 322 -13.70 26.83 -9.36
CA PRO A 322 -14.80 26.02 -8.80
C PRO A 322 -15.08 24.75 -9.61
N TYR A 323 -15.71 23.74 -8.95
CA TYR A 323 -16.13 22.50 -9.60
C TYR A 323 -17.59 22.56 -10.03
N PRO A 324 -17.99 21.91 -11.15
CA PRO A 324 -19.39 21.76 -11.56
C PRO A 324 -20.23 21.06 -10.47
N ARG A 325 -21.51 21.42 -10.41
CA ARG A 325 -22.52 20.83 -9.51
C ARG A 325 -23.70 20.38 -10.36
N ILE A 326 -24.07 19.12 -10.24
CA ILE A 326 -25.20 18.52 -10.98
C ILE A 326 -26.01 17.65 -10.03
N THR A 327 -27.34 17.72 -10.09
CA THR A 327 -28.18 16.82 -9.27
C THR A 327 -28.06 15.37 -9.76
N MET A 328 -28.22 14.41 -8.86
CA MET A 328 -28.15 12.99 -9.22
C MET A 328 -29.19 12.62 -10.32
N ILE A 329 -30.38 13.18 -10.22
CA ILE A 329 -31.46 12.97 -11.21
C ILE A 329 -31.07 13.56 -12.58
N ASP A 330 -30.53 14.77 -12.61
CA ASP A 330 -30.10 15.41 -13.86
C ASP A 330 -28.89 14.68 -14.46
N ALA A 331 -27.96 14.17 -13.64
CA ALA A 331 -26.84 13.37 -14.09
C ALA A 331 -27.29 12.08 -14.78
N ILE A 332 -28.26 11.38 -14.20
CA ILE A 332 -28.86 10.18 -14.80
C ILE A 332 -29.57 10.54 -16.11
N LYS A 333 -30.34 11.61 -16.11
CA LYS A 333 -31.03 12.08 -17.31
C LYS A 333 -30.07 12.47 -18.43
N GLU A 334 -28.97 13.15 -18.10
CA GLU A 334 -27.94 13.55 -19.08
C GLU A 334 -27.30 12.33 -19.77
N HIS A 335 -26.96 11.30 -19.00
CA HIS A 335 -26.20 10.16 -19.52
C HIS A 335 -27.07 9.02 -20.05
N THR A 336 -28.32 8.89 -19.61
CA THR A 336 -29.23 7.81 -20.06
C THR A 336 -30.34 8.30 -21.00
N GLY A 337 -30.63 9.58 -21.01
CA GLY A 337 -31.79 10.17 -21.69
C GLY A 337 -33.12 9.93 -20.95
N ILE A 338 -33.10 9.34 -19.76
CA ILE A 338 -34.31 8.95 -18.99
C ILE A 338 -34.41 9.85 -17.77
N ASP A 339 -35.55 10.50 -17.60
CA ASP A 339 -35.87 11.27 -16.39
C ASP A 339 -36.51 10.34 -15.36
N ILE A 340 -35.79 10.06 -14.27
CA ILE A 340 -36.24 9.17 -13.19
C ILE A 340 -36.97 9.92 -12.05
N GLY A 341 -37.11 11.24 -12.17
CA GLY A 341 -37.76 12.07 -11.14
C GLY A 341 -39.20 11.61 -10.86
N GLY A 342 -39.52 11.32 -9.61
CA GLY A 342 -40.84 10.87 -9.17
C GLY A 342 -41.20 9.42 -9.48
N MET A 343 -40.32 8.65 -10.10
CA MET A 343 -40.56 7.20 -10.39
C MET A 343 -40.66 6.38 -9.12
N ASN A 344 -41.56 5.40 -9.13
CA ASN A 344 -41.66 4.37 -8.10
C ASN A 344 -40.69 3.20 -8.36
N GLU A 345 -40.63 2.23 -7.44
CA GLU A 345 -39.70 1.09 -7.52
C GLU A 345 -39.91 0.24 -8.78
N GLU A 346 -41.16 -0.02 -9.18
CA GLU A 346 -41.47 -0.84 -10.36
C GLU A 346 -41.03 -0.13 -11.66
N GLU A 347 -41.25 1.18 -11.75
CA GLU A 347 -40.79 2.01 -12.88
C GLU A 347 -39.26 2.01 -12.98
N LEU A 348 -38.55 2.13 -11.85
CA LEU A 348 -37.09 2.07 -11.82
C LEU A 348 -36.54 0.69 -12.22
N ARG A 349 -37.19 -0.40 -11.81
CA ARG A 349 -36.85 -1.76 -12.29
C ARG A 349 -36.99 -1.90 -13.81
N ASN A 350 -38.00 -1.27 -14.38
CA ASN A 350 -38.17 -1.22 -15.84
C ASN A 350 -37.07 -0.42 -16.51
N VAL A 351 -36.63 0.70 -15.91
CA VAL A 351 -35.48 1.49 -16.38
C VAL A 351 -34.21 0.64 -16.33
N CYS A 352 -33.91 -0.04 -15.22
CA CYS A 352 -32.76 -0.94 -15.11
C CYS A 352 -32.77 -2.00 -16.21
N LYS A 353 -33.91 -2.63 -16.46
CA LYS A 353 -34.09 -3.61 -17.54
C LYS A 353 -33.82 -2.99 -18.94
N GLN A 354 -34.34 -1.78 -19.19
CA GLN A 354 -34.12 -1.04 -20.45
C GLN A 354 -32.63 -0.72 -20.66
N LEU A 355 -31.91 -0.41 -19.57
CA LEU A 355 -30.50 -0.05 -19.59
C LEU A 355 -29.57 -1.29 -19.50
N ASN A 356 -30.11 -2.52 -19.45
CA ASN A 356 -29.38 -3.76 -19.24
C ASN A 356 -28.53 -3.75 -17.94
N ILE A 357 -29.13 -3.30 -16.84
CA ILE A 357 -28.55 -3.34 -15.50
C ILE A 357 -29.18 -4.54 -14.77
N GLU A 358 -28.32 -5.39 -14.22
CA GLU A 358 -28.75 -6.55 -13.43
C GLU A 358 -29.17 -6.07 -12.04
N VAL A 359 -30.38 -6.42 -11.63
CA VAL A 359 -30.95 -6.07 -10.31
C VAL A 359 -31.67 -7.29 -9.73
N ASP A 360 -31.57 -7.49 -8.43
CA ASP A 360 -32.30 -8.55 -7.72
C ASP A 360 -33.61 -8.03 -7.07
N GLU A 361 -34.43 -8.96 -6.60
CA GLU A 361 -35.74 -8.62 -6.03
C GLU A 361 -35.67 -7.92 -4.67
N THR A 362 -34.50 -7.95 -4.00
CA THR A 362 -34.32 -7.35 -2.66
C THR A 362 -33.99 -5.86 -2.73
N MET A 363 -33.55 -5.36 -3.90
CA MET A 363 -33.19 -3.97 -4.10
C MET A 363 -34.40 -3.04 -4.02
N GLY A 364 -34.42 -2.14 -3.06
CA GLY A 364 -35.41 -1.07 -2.95
C GLY A 364 -35.12 0.12 -3.87
N LYS A 365 -35.99 1.13 -3.86
CA LYS A 365 -35.92 2.33 -4.72
C LYS A 365 -34.55 3.00 -4.69
N GLY A 366 -33.99 3.25 -3.52
CA GLY A 366 -32.68 3.88 -3.38
C GLY A 366 -31.57 3.09 -4.06
N LYS A 367 -31.51 1.77 -3.84
CA LYS A 367 -30.49 0.90 -4.43
C LYS A 367 -30.60 0.82 -5.95
N LEU A 368 -31.81 0.81 -6.50
CA LEU A 368 -32.03 0.83 -7.95
C LEU A 368 -31.50 2.12 -8.60
N ILE A 369 -31.70 3.28 -7.95
CA ILE A 369 -31.15 4.56 -8.43
C ILE A 369 -29.63 4.54 -8.37
N ASP A 370 -29.05 3.99 -7.29
CA ASP A 370 -27.61 3.84 -7.11
C ASP A 370 -26.98 2.98 -8.22
N GLU A 371 -27.58 1.83 -8.54
CA GLU A 371 -27.13 0.96 -9.63
C GLU A 371 -27.20 1.66 -11.00
N ILE A 372 -28.26 2.43 -11.26
CA ILE A 372 -28.37 3.20 -12.51
C ILE A 372 -27.25 4.23 -12.60
N PHE A 373 -26.97 4.98 -11.52
CA PHE A 373 -25.93 5.98 -11.49
C PHE A 373 -24.54 5.33 -11.62
N GLY A 374 -24.23 4.30 -10.83
CA GLY A 374 -22.96 3.60 -10.84
C GLY A 374 -22.60 3.05 -12.22
N GLU A 375 -23.55 2.35 -12.85
CA GLU A 375 -23.33 1.68 -14.13
C GLU A 375 -23.30 2.64 -15.35
N LYS A 376 -24.03 3.76 -15.31
CA LYS A 376 -24.21 4.61 -16.50
C LYS A 376 -23.57 5.99 -16.38
N CYS A 377 -23.33 6.49 -15.17
CA CYS A 377 -22.93 7.89 -14.96
C CYS A 377 -21.57 8.04 -14.28
N GLU A 378 -21.27 7.29 -13.22
CA GLU A 378 -20.10 7.48 -12.35
C GLU A 378 -18.80 7.60 -13.17
N GLY A 379 -18.53 6.64 -14.05
CA GLY A 379 -17.32 6.58 -14.88
C GLY A 379 -17.15 7.72 -15.90
N LYS A 380 -18.15 8.61 -16.06
CA LYS A 380 -18.11 9.74 -17.01
C LYS A 380 -17.48 10.99 -16.41
N TYR A 381 -17.45 11.10 -15.09
CA TYR A 381 -16.96 12.30 -14.39
C TYR A 381 -15.45 12.22 -14.16
N ILE A 382 -14.66 12.65 -15.16
CA ILE A 382 -13.19 12.64 -15.09
C ILE A 382 -12.68 13.84 -14.30
N GLN A 383 -13.18 15.05 -14.56
CA GLN A 383 -12.85 16.25 -13.80
C GLN A 383 -13.63 16.29 -12.49
N PRO A 384 -13.09 16.93 -11.43
CA PRO A 384 -13.81 17.08 -10.17
C PRO A 384 -15.21 17.65 -10.39
N THR A 385 -16.25 16.90 -10.02
CA THR A 385 -17.65 17.28 -10.21
C THR A 385 -18.46 16.83 -9.00
N PHE A 386 -19.21 17.73 -8.40
CA PHE A 386 -20.15 17.42 -7.33
C PHE A 386 -21.45 16.86 -7.90
N ILE A 387 -21.80 15.66 -7.50
CA ILE A 387 -23.16 15.11 -7.67
C ILE A 387 -23.92 15.42 -6.40
N ILE A 388 -25.03 16.13 -6.51
CA ILE A 388 -25.77 16.69 -5.37
C ILE A 388 -27.20 16.18 -5.29
N ASP A 389 -27.84 16.37 -4.15
CA ASP A 389 -29.28 16.17 -3.92
C ASP A 389 -29.73 14.73 -4.16
N TYR A 390 -29.15 13.83 -3.35
CA TYR A 390 -29.42 12.40 -3.39
C TYR A 390 -30.82 12.07 -2.86
N PRO A 391 -31.48 11.02 -3.39
CA PRO A 391 -32.73 10.52 -2.84
C PRO A 391 -32.62 10.15 -1.36
N ILE A 392 -33.71 10.35 -0.63
CA ILE A 392 -33.75 10.18 0.82
C ILE A 392 -33.47 8.74 1.24
N GLU A 393 -33.89 7.77 0.44
CA GLU A 393 -33.73 6.34 0.69
C GLU A 393 -32.26 5.89 0.69
N MET A 394 -31.38 6.67 0.05
CA MET A 394 -29.93 6.39 -0.03
C MET A 394 -29.11 7.00 1.11
N SER A 395 -29.74 7.77 2.01
CA SER A 395 -28.99 8.67 2.90
C SER A 395 -29.55 8.71 4.32
N PRO A 396 -29.41 7.62 5.10
CA PRO A 396 -30.09 7.48 6.41
C PRO A 396 -29.57 8.45 7.50
N LEU A 397 -28.38 9.06 7.33
CA LEU A 397 -27.78 9.97 8.31
C LEU A 397 -27.80 11.44 7.87
N THR A 398 -28.46 11.72 6.75
CA THR A 398 -28.46 13.01 6.09
C THR A 398 -29.76 13.79 6.31
N LYS A 399 -29.65 15.10 6.49
CA LYS A 399 -30.81 16.01 6.60
C LYS A 399 -31.62 16.02 5.30
N LYS A 400 -32.96 16.03 5.42
CA LYS A 400 -33.85 16.26 4.28
C LYS A 400 -33.53 17.58 3.60
N HIS A 401 -33.58 17.59 2.28
CA HIS A 401 -33.35 18.81 1.50
C HIS A 401 -34.41 19.88 1.83
N ARG A 402 -33.98 21.12 2.05
CA ARG A 402 -34.81 22.24 2.53
C ARG A 402 -35.98 22.60 1.63
N SER A 403 -35.93 22.27 0.32
CA SER A 403 -36.96 22.59 -0.68
C SER A 403 -37.71 21.37 -1.20
N ASN A 404 -37.15 20.15 -1.04
CA ASN A 404 -37.78 18.92 -1.51
C ASN A 404 -37.54 17.78 -0.52
N PRO A 405 -38.53 17.35 0.27
CA PRO A 405 -38.38 16.33 1.31
C PRO A 405 -38.08 14.91 0.78
N GLU A 406 -38.23 14.64 -0.52
CA GLU A 406 -37.85 13.38 -1.15
C GLU A 406 -36.34 13.28 -1.42
N LEU A 407 -35.62 14.40 -1.30
CA LEU A 407 -34.18 14.49 -1.47
C LEU A 407 -33.48 14.79 -0.14
N THR A 408 -32.16 14.72 -0.15
CA THR A 408 -31.30 15.06 0.97
C THR A 408 -30.24 16.09 0.56
N GLU A 409 -29.77 16.88 1.53
CA GLU A 409 -28.65 17.81 1.37
C GLU A 409 -27.33 17.04 1.43
N ARG A 410 -27.03 16.26 0.38
CA ARG A 410 -25.85 15.42 0.23
C ARG A 410 -25.15 15.72 -1.09
N PHE A 411 -23.84 15.61 -1.09
CA PHE A 411 -23.06 15.50 -2.30
C PHE A 411 -22.03 14.37 -2.24
N GLU A 412 -21.68 13.85 -3.39
CA GLU A 412 -20.46 13.11 -3.62
C GLU A 412 -19.60 13.86 -4.63
N LEU A 413 -18.29 13.89 -4.38
CA LEU A 413 -17.32 14.46 -5.31
C LEU A 413 -16.75 13.35 -6.19
N MET A 414 -17.12 13.36 -7.46
CA MET A 414 -16.58 12.45 -8.46
C MET A 414 -15.29 13.01 -9.06
N VAL A 415 -14.24 12.18 -9.11
CA VAL A 415 -12.96 12.51 -9.75
C VAL A 415 -12.41 11.26 -10.42
N ASN A 416 -12.01 11.37 -11.68
CA ASN A 416 -11.48 10.25 -12.47
C ASN A 416 -12.40 9.03 -12.51
N GLY A 417 -13.71 9.28 -12.58
CA GLY A 417 -14.73 8.24 -12.66
C GLY A 417 -14.96 7.47 -11.36
N LYS A 418 -14.60 8.05 -10.21
CA LYS A 418 -14.78 7.44 -8.89
C LYS A 418 -15.13 8.50 -7.84
N GLU A 419 -15.91 8.08 -6.83
CA GLU A 419 -16.15 8.86 -5.63
C GLU A 419 -14.83 9.11 -4.88
N LEU A 420 -14.53 10.40 -4.63
CA LEU A 420 -13.40 10.83 -3.80
C LEU A 420 -13.84 11.24 -2.40
N ALA A 421 -14.96 11.97 -2.31
CA ALA A 421 -15.51 12.47 -1.06
C ALA A 421 -17.04 12.36 -1.04
N ASN A 422 -17.58 12.16 0.17
CA ASN A 422 -19.01 12.15 0.45
C ASN A 422 -19.29 13.08 1.63
N ALA A 423 -20.27 13.96 1.49
CA ALA A 423 -20.58 14.96 2.52
C ALA A 423 -22.04 15.37 2.49
N TYR A 424 -22.50 15.84 3.63
CA TYR A 424 -23.89 16.29 3.76
C TYR A 424 -24.13 17.24 4.92
N SER A 425 -25.31 17.89 4.90
CA SER A 425 -25.88 18.48 6.10
C SER A 425 -26.38 17.36 7.02
N GLU A 426 -25.90 17.33 8.26
CA GLU A 426 -26.14 16.23 9.19
C GLU A 426 -27.60 16.20 9.67
N LEU A 427 -28.17 14.99 9.72
CA LEU A 427 -29.45 14.79 10.38
C LEU A 427 -29.28 14.96 11.90
N ASN A 428 -29.85 16.02 12.43
CA ASN A 428 -29.76 16.39 13.83
C ASN A 428 -31.09 16.34 14.61
N ASP A 429 -32.15 15.83 13.96
CA ASP A 429 -33.44 15.55 14.59
C ASP A 429 -33.42 14.10 15.13
N PRO A 430 -33.44 13.86 16.44
CA PRO A 430 -33.36 12.53 17.02
C PRO A 430 -34.57 11.65 16.66
N LEU A 431 -35.74 12.23 16.40
CA LEU A 431 -36.94 11.47 16.06
C LEU A 431 -36.87 10.98 14.60
N ASP A 432 -36.54 11.87 13.65
CA ASP A 432 -36.31 11.49 12.24
C ASP A 432 -35.14 10.48 12.15
N GLN A 433 -34.05 10.66 12.93
CA GLN A 433 -32.95 9.71 12.93
C GLN A 433 -33.35 8.31 13.41
N ARG A 434 -34.22 8.24 14.43
CA ARG A 434 -34.77 6.95 14.90
C ARG A 434 -35.60 6.26 13.82
N GLU A 435 -36.49 7.00 13.16
CA GLU A 435 -37.31 6.48 12.05
C GLU A 435 -36.41 5.92 10.93
N ARG A 436 -35.34 6.63 10.56
CA ARG A 436 -34.38 6.18 9.53
C ARG A 436 -33.68 4.89 9.94
N PHE A 437 -33.24 4.76 11.17
CA PHE A 437 -32.62 3.53 11.66
C PHE A 437 -33.62 2.35 11.69
N GLU A 438 -34.87 2.59 12.04
CA GLU A 438 -35.92 1.56 12.01
C GLU A 438 -36.23 1.11 10.57
N GLU A 439 -36.15 2.02 9.59
CA GLU A 439 -36.24 1.66 8.16
C GLU A 439 -35.06 0.81 7.70
N GLN A 440 -33.83 1.15 8.11
CA GLN A 440 -32.64 0.34 7.84
C GLN A 440 -32.73 -1.06 8.46
N LEU A 441 -33.26 -1.18 9.67
CA LEU A 441 -33.44 -2.47 10.31
C LEU A 441 -34.40 -3.39 9.51
N LYS A 442 -35.46 -2.82 8.92
CA LYS A 442 -36.37 -3.58 8.04
C LYS A 442 -35.69 -4.10 6.77
N LEU A 443 -34.66 -3.41 6.26
CA LEU A 443 -33.86 -3.88 5.14
C LEU A 443 -32.95 -5.04 5.57
N SER A 444 -32.33 -4.94 6.76
CA SER A 444 -31.55 -6.03 7.34
C SER A 444 -32.38 -7.31 7.54
N GLU A 445 -33.64 -7.20 8.04
CA GLU A 445 -34.54 -8.32 8.19
C GLU A 445 -34.92 -9.00 6.84
N LYS A 446 -34.81 -8.29 5.73
CA LYS A 446 -34.98 -8.81 4.38
C LYS A 446 -33.71 -9.45 3.78
N GLY A 447 -32.60 -9.44 4.53
CA GLY A 447 -31.34 -10.07 4.13
C GLY A 447 -30.27 -9.10 3.62
N ASP A 448 -30.41 -7.80 3.84
CA ASP A 448 -29.37 -6.82 3.56
C ASP A 448 -28.35 -6.81 4.71
N ASP A 449 -27.22 -7.49 4.50
CA ASP A 449 -26.13 -7.63 5.48
C ASP A 449 -25.34 -6.32 5.69
N GLU A 450 -25.58 -5.30 4.88
CA GLU A 450 -24.90 -3.99 4.93
C GLU A 450 -25.76 -2.91 5.64
N ALA A 451 -27.01 -3.23 5.96
CA ALA A 451 -27.91 -2.29 6.62
C ALA A 451 -27.41 -1.89 8.03
N MET A 452 -27.63 -0.63 8.39
CA MET A 452 -27.14 -0.08 9.65
C MET A 452 -27.90 -0.61 10.86
N TYR A 453 -27.17 -0.81 11.96
CA TYR A 453 -27.73 -1.14 13.27
C TYR A 453 -28.20 0.11 14.02
N ILE A 454 -29.19 -0.04 14.92
CA ILE A 454 -29.64 1.06 15.78
C ILE A 454 -28.63 1.30 16.91
N ASP A 455 -27.95 2.44 16.89
CA ASP A 455 -27.09 2.91 18.00
C ASP A 455 -27.93 3.78 18.95
N GLN A 456 -28.40 3.18 20.05
CA GLN A 456 -29.22 3.86 21.07
C GLN A 456 -28.44 4.95 21.80
N ASP A 457 -27.12 4.81 21.94
CA ASP A 457 -26.28 5.83 22.59
C ASP A 457 -26.10 7.05 21.68
N PHE A 458 -25.98 6.85 20.40
CA PHE A 458 -25.97 7.94 19.42
C PHE A 458 -27.31 8.69 19.40
N LEU A 459 -28.43 7.98 19.38
CA LEU A 459 -29.76 8.62 19.47
C LEU A 459 -29.89 9.44 20.74
N ARG A 460 -29.50 8.89 21.90
CA ARG A 460 -29.48 9.63 23.18
C ARG A 460 -28.58 10.87 23.11
N ALA A 461 -27.42 10.79 22.43
CA ALA A 461 -26.57 11.95 22.24
C ALA A 461 -27.29 13.06 21.44
N LEU A 462 -27.98 12.71 20.36
CA LEU A 462 -28.76 13.69 19.59
C LEU A 462 -29.88 14.33 20.42
N GLU A 463 -30.47 13.61 21.37
CA GLU A 463 -31.50 14.16 22.28
C GLU A 463 -30.97 15.26 23.21
N TYR A 464 -29.65 15.31 23.48
CA TYR A 464 -29.02 16.45 24.15
C TYR A 464 -28.84 17.66 23.24
N GLY A 465 -29.05 17.51 21.93
CA GLY A 465 -29.00 18.58 20.93
C GLY A 465 -27.67 18.61 20.17
N MET A 466 -27.75 18.45 18.86
CA MET A 466 -26.65 18.70 17.93
C MET A 466 -26.98 19.94 17.11
N PRO A 467 -26.10 20.97 17.06
CA PRO A 467 -26.34 22.14 16.21
C PRO A 467 -26.38 21.74 14.73
N PRO A 468 -26.89 22.61 13.84
CA PRO A 468 -26.70 22.41 12.40
C PRO A 468 -25.23 22.16 12.11
N THR A 469 -24.93 21.05 11.43
CA THR A 469 -23.57 20.54 11.23
C THR A 469 -23.42 20.02 9.81
N SER A 470 -22.27 20.23 9.20
CA SER A 470 -21.92 19.51 7.97
C SER A 470 -20.72 18.62 8.22
N GLY A 471 -20.82 17.37 7.75
CA GLY A 471 -19.74 16.39 7.78
C GLY A 471 -19.29 15.98 6.39
N MET A 472 -18.03 15.57 6.29
CA MET A 472 -17.43 15.07 5.05
C MET A 472 -16.47 13.94 5.35
N GLY A 473 -16.58 12.84 4.60
CA GLY A 473 -15.59 11.80 4.52
C GLY A 473 -14.82 11.85 3.19
N ILE A 474 -13.50 11.67 3.24
CA ILE A 474 -12.65 11.63 2.05
C ILE A 474 -11.77 10.37 2.07
N GLY A 475 -11.71 9.65 0.94
CA GLY A 475 -10.84 8.50 0.78
C GLY A 475 -9.38 8.93 0.59
N MET A 476 -8.57 8.86 1.65
CA MET A 476 -7.18 9.31 1.63
C MET A 476 -6.30 8.50 0.69
N ASP A 477 -6.58 7.21 0.55
CA ASP A 477 -5.85 6.35 -0.38
C ASP A 477 -6.20 6.71 -1.83
N ARG A 478 -7.47 6.99 -2.13
CA ARG A 478 -7.91 7.48 -3.45
C ARG A 478 -7.31 8.85 -3.78
N LEU A 479 -7.30 9.79 -2.84
CA LEU A 479 -6.64 11.07 -3.02
C LEU A 479 -5.14 10.92 -3.28
N ALA A 480 -4.46 10.00 -2.55
CA ALA A 480 -3.07 9.69 -2.79
C ALA A 480 -2.82 9.11 -4.19
N MET A 481 -3.70 8.20 -4.67
CA MET A 481 -3.64 7.68 -6.04
C MET A 481 -3.70 8.82 -7.06
N LEU A 482 -4.66 9.72 -6.91
CA LEU A 482 -4.84 10.87 -7.82
C LEU A 482 -3.59 11.76 -7.81
N LEU A 483 -3.15 12.25 -6.63
CA LEU A 483 -2.02 13.19 -6.53
C LEU A 483 -0.66 12.58 -6.90
N THR A 484 -0.55 11.25 -6.94
CA THR A 484 0.68 10.56 -7.36
C THR A 484 0.58 9.92 -8.74
N GLY A 485 -0.56 10.07 -9.42
CA GLY A 485 -0.79 9.52 -10.75
C GLY A 485 -0.87 7.99 -10.79
N GLN A 486 -1.28 7.35 -9.69
CA GLN A 486 -1.38 5.90 -9.60
C GLN A 486 -2.79 5.40 -9.92
N GLU A 487 -2.87 4.26 -10.61
CA GLU A 487 -4.14 3.63 -11.02
C GLU A 487 -4.57 2.49 -10.08
N SER A 488 -3.76 2.18 -9.07
CA SER A 488 -4.05 1.12 -8.10
C SER A 488 -3.77 1.56 -6.67
N ILE A 489 -4.69 1.24 -5.76
CA ILE A 489 -4.55 1.49 -4.32
C ILE A 489 -3.31 0.80 -3.73
N GLN A 490 -2.90 -0.34 -4.30
CA GLN A 490 -1.73 -1.10 -3.86
C GLN A 490 -0.42 -0.32 -4.08
N GLU A 491 -0.38 0.61 -5.03
CA GLU A 491 0.79 1.47 -5.25
C GLU A 491 0.99 2.51 -4.14
N VAL A 492 -0.09 2.94 -3.49
CA VAL A 492 -0.06 3.96 -2.43
C VAL A 492 -0.12 3.38 -1.01
N LEU A 493 -0.18 2.06 -0.87
CA LEU A 493 -0.08 1.34 0.40
C LEU A 493 1.30 0.68 0.51
N PHE A 494 1.96 0.81 1.68
CA PHE A 494 3.25 0.14 1.90
C PHE A 494 3.09 -1.39 1.83
N PHE A 495 2.11 -1.92 2.53
CA PHE A 495 1.83 -3.35 2.62
C PHE A 495 0.34 -3.60 2.38
N PRO A 496 -0.12 -3.64 1.12
CA PRO A 496 -1.50 -3.96 0.81
C PRO A 496 -1.82 -5.40 1.17
N GLN A 497 -3.08 -5.67 1.47
CA GLN A 497 -3.55 -7.05 1.61
C GLN A 497 -3.37 -7.80 0.29
N MET A 498 -2.84 -9.02 0.38
CA MET A 498 -2.58 -9.87 -0.77
C MET A 498 -3.27 -11.21 -0.60
N LYS A 499 -3.76 -11.78 -1.71
CA LYS A 499 -4.21 -13.18 -1.69
C LYS A 499 -3.07 -14.08 -1.25
N PRO A 500 -3.33 -15.18 -0.52
CA PRO A 500 -2.29 -16.16 -0.19
C PRO A 500 -1.52 -16.58 -1.44
N GLU A 501 -0.20 -16.75 -1.30
CA GLU A 501 0.60 -17.29 -2.39
C GLU A 501 0.11 -18.70 -2.73
N LYS A 502 0.03 -18.99 -4.02
CA LYS A 502 -0.20 -20.36 -4.47
C LYS A 502 1.07 -21.16 -4.16
N THR A 503 1.13 -21.74 -2.99
CA THR A 503 2.18 -22.72 -2.69
C THR A 503 1.99 -23.93 -3.59
N VAL A 504 3.05 -24.35 -4.29
CA VAL A 504 3.06 -25.67 -4.94
C VAL A 504 2.84 -26.69 -3.81
N ALA A 505 1.71 -27.38 -3.86
CA ALA A 505 1.40 -28.41 -2.88
C ALA A 505 2.56 -29.43 -2.86
N ARG A 506 3.19 -29.59 -1.71
CA ARG A 506 4.23 -30.60 -1.50
C ARG A 506 3.62 -31.73 -0.71
N ASP A 507 3.84 -32.94 -1.18
CA ASP A 507 3.53 -34.11 -0.35
C ASP A 507 4.41 -34.11 0.89
N PRO A 508 3.91 -34.51 2.06
CA PRO A 508 4.74 -34.63 3.26
C PRO A 508 5.83 -35.69 3.07
N LYS A 509 6.95 -35.54 3.78
CA LYS A 509 8.12 -36.43 3.63
C LYS A 509 7.79 -37.91 3.83
N GLU A 510 6.88 -38.20 4.74
CA GLU A 510 6.42 -39.55 5.04
C GLU A 510 5.84 -40.24 3.78
N LYS A 511 5.18 -39.50 2.90
CA LYS A 511 4.61 -40.03 1.67
C LYS A 511 5.70 -40.46 0.67
N PHE A 512 6.83 -39.75 0.60
CA PHE A 512 7.97 -40.16 -0.20
C PHE A 512 8.65 -41.40 0.35
N MET A 513 8.71 -41.54 1.67
CA MET A 513 9.26 -42.73 2.33
C MET A 513 8.43 -43.97 2.02
N THR A 514 7.12 -43.87 1.75
CA THR A 514 6.31 -45.04 1.39
C THR A 514 6.70 -45.66 0.06
N ILE A 515 7.33 -44.92 -0.84
CA ILE A 515 7.87 -45.42 -2.11
C ILE A 515 9.38 -45.74 -2.03
N GLY A 516 9.95 -45.77 -0.83
CA GLY A 516 11.34 -46.17 -0.58
C GLY A 516 12.36 -45.04 -0.71
N ILE A 517 11.96 -43.78 -0.85
CA ILE A 517 12.91 -42.65 -0.83
C ILE A 517 13.35 -42.40 0.60
N PRO A 518 14.67 -42.43 0.89
CA PRO A 518 15.17 -42.13 2.23
C PRO A 518 14.87 -40.72 2.68
N GLU A 519 14.63 -40.50 3.97
CA GLU A 519 14.23 -39.21 4.54
C GLU A 519 15.20 -38.08 4.16
N GLU A 520 16.49 -38.35 4.18
CA GLU A 520 17.55 -37.40 3.83
C GLU A 520 17.57 -36.99 2.34
N TRP A 521 16.97 -37.82 1.47
CA TRP A 521 16.83 -37.50 0.04
C TRP A 521 15.59 -36.71 -0.31
N VAL A 522 14.56 -36.69 0.55
CA VAL A 522 13.31 -35.96 0.24
C VAL A 522 13.54 -34.47 -0.02
N PRO A 523 14.37 -33.73 0.75
CA PRO A 523 14.68 -32.34 0.42
C PRO A 523 15.38 -32.17 -0.94
N VAL A 524 16.18 -33.15 -1.36
CA VAL A 524 16.86 -33.17 -2.68
C VAL A 524 15.84 -33.37 -3.79
N VAL A 525 14.87 -34.26 -3.58
CA VAL A 525 13.74 -34.53 -4.50
C VAL A 525 12.92 -33.28 -4.72
N TYR A 526 12.56 -32.55 -3.65
CA TYR A 526 11.87 -31.26 -3.78
C TYR A 526 12.70 -30.26 -4.58
N LYS A 527 13.98 -30.14 -4.28
CA LYS A 527 14.88 -29.20 -4.96
C LYS A 527 15.14 -29.55 -6.42
N ALA A 528 15.07 -30.84 -6.76
CA ALA A 528 15.16 -31.33 -8.13
C ALA A 528 13.89 -31.08 -8.96
N GLY A 529 12.83 -30.49 -8.35
CA GLY A 529 11.60 -30.12 -9.05
C GLY A 529 10.46 -31.15 -8.95
N TYR A 530 10.55 -32.09 -8.01
CA TYR A 530 9.53 -33.13 -7.79
C TYR A 530 8.80 -32.92 -6.44
N PRO A 531 7.81 -32.02 -6.38
CA PRO A 531 7.16 -31.63 -5.12
C PRO A 531 6.20 -32.70 -4.58
N THR A 532 5.76 -33.65 -5.39
CA THR A 532 4.80 -34.71 -5.01
C THR A 532 5.32 -36.09 -5.43
N VAL A 533 4.85 -37.11 -4.77
CA VAL A 533 5.15 -38.52 -5.13
C VAL A 533 4.66 -38.81 -6.56
N GLU A 534 3.51 -38.27 -6.94
CA GLU A 534 3.00 -38.40 -8.30
C GLU A 534 3.99 -37.83 -9.35
N ALA A 535 4.58 -36.66 -9.06
CA ALA A 535 5.60 -36.08 -9.93
C ALA A 535 6.85 -36.95 -10.06
N VAL A 536 7.26 -37.64 -8.99
CA VAL A 536 8.34 -38.62 -9.02
C VAL A 536 7.95 -39.83 -9.86
N LEU A 537 6.79 -40.42 -9.61
CA LEU A 537 6.31 -41.61 -10.32
C LEU A 537 6.06 -41.35 -11.83
N ALA A 538 5.83 -40.11 -12.21
CA ALA A 538 5.74 -39.72 -13.63
C ALA A 538 7.04 -39.96 -14.43
N GLU A 539 8.21 -40.08 -13.74
CA GLU A 539 9.49 -40.40 -14.36
C GLU A 539 9.72 -41.93 -14.55
N LYS A 540 8.72 -42.77 -14.31
CA LYS A 540 8.81 -44.25 -14.39
C LYS A 540 9.46 -44.75 -15.66
N GLU A 541 9.12 -44.14 -16.79
CA GLU A 541 9.68 -44.50 -18.10
C GLU A 541 11.10 -43.95 -18.34
N LYS A 542 11.57 -43.05 -17.45
CA LYS A 542 12.86 -42.35 -17.60
C LYS A 542 13.62 -42.24 -16.27
N PRO A 543 13.89 -43.35 -15.58
CA PRO A 543 14.52 -43.31 -14.25
C PRO A 543 15.91 -42.63 -14.24
N GLY A 544 16.63 -42.66 -15.36
CA GLY A 544 17.90 -41.95 -15.52
C GLY A 544 17.78 -40.45 -15.46
N ARG A 545 16.63 -39.87 -15.87
CA ARG A 545 16.38 -38.43 -15.77
C ARG A 545 16.21 -37.98 -14.31
N LEU A 546 15.47 -38.75 -13.53
CA LEU A 546 15.31 -38.51 -12.08
C LEU A 546 16.66 -38.63 -11.39
N LEU A 547 17.39 -39.73 -11.63
CA LEU A 547 18.73 -39.93 -11.05
C LEU A 547 19.66 -38.75 -11.37
N GLN A 548 19.74 -38.34 -12.62
CA GLN A 548 20.58 -37.20 -13.03
C GLN A 548 20.19 -35.93 -12.30
N ALA A 549 18.90 -35.60 -12.24
CA ALA A 549 18.40 -34.40 -11.54
C ALA A 549 18.77 -34.42 -10.04
N LEU A 550 18.64 -35.55 -9.37
CA LEU A 550 19.01 -35.70 -7.97
C LEU A 550 20.52 -35.56 -7.76
N MET A 551 21.33 -36.20 -8.64
CA MET A 551 22.78 -36.12 -8.56
C MET A 551 23.32 -34.73 -8.87
N ASP A 552 22.69 -34.00 -9.76
CA ASP A 552 23.03 -32.61 -10.06
C ASP A 552 22.80 -31.70 -8.84
N VAL A 553 21.69 -31.89 -8.13
CA VAL A 553 21.42 -31.20 -6.87
C VAL A 553 22.45 -31.59 -5.82
N LYS A 554 22.69 -32.90 -5.59
CA LYS A 554 23.71 -33.39 -4.63
C LYS A 554 25.07 -32.76 -4.90
N LYS A 555 25.54 -32.79 -6.14
CA LYS A 555 26.83 -32.23 -6.57
C LYS A 555 26.87 -30.70 -6.39
N LYS A 556 25.84 -30.01 -6.82
CA LYS A 556 25.74 -28.54 -6.74
C LYS A 556 25.83 -28.05 -5.29
N TYR A 557 25.15 -28.71 -4.36
CA TYR A 557 25.08 -28.33 -2.95
C TYR A 557 26.11 -29.07 -2.08
N LYS A 558 26.99 -29.91 -2.66
CA LYS A 558 28.05 -30.66 -1.99
C LYS A 558 27.52 -31.49 -0.79
N LEU A 559 26.39 -32.17 -1.01
CA LEU A 559 25.72 -32.90 0.06
C LEU A 559 26.41 -34.24 0.32
N GLU A 560 26.64 -34.54 1.59
CA GLU A 560 27.13 -35.85 2.06
C GLU A 560 25.93 -36.79 2.23
N LEU A 561 25.51 -37.43 1.16
CA LEU A 561 24.43 -38.41 1.12
C LEU A 561 24.96 -39.71 0.49
N ASP A 562 24.31 -40.82 0.79
CA ASP A 562 24.62 -42.10 0.19
C ASP A 562 24.56 -42.04 -1.35
N ALA A 563 25.30 -42.94 -2.00
CA ALA A 563 25.33 -43.02 -3.45
C ALA A 563 24.00 -43.58 -3.99
N LEU A 564 23.42 -42.90 -4.96
CA LEU A 564 22.30 -43.42 -5.74
C LEU A 564 22.79 -44.02 -7.05
N ASN A 565 22.13 -45.08 -7.47
CA ASN A 565 22.30 -45.68 -8.79
C ASN A 565 20.93 -45.86 -9.45
N ILE A 566 20.92 -46.28 -10.69
CA ILE A 566 19.70 -46.44 -11.52
C ILE A 566 18.74 -47.47 -10.92
N ASP A 567 19.28 -48.54 -10.28
CA ASP A 567 18.47 -49.61 -9.72
C ASP A 567 17.71 -49.18 -8.50
N ILE A 568 18.36 -48.38 -7.61
CA ILE A 568 17.72 -47.79 -6.42
C ILE A 568 16.56 -46.86 -6.87
N VAL A 569 16.81 -45.97 -7.83
CA VAL A 569 15.79 -45.04 -8.32
C VAL A 569 14.66 -45.79 -9.04
N SER A 570 14.98 -46.83 -9.81
CA SER A 570 13.95 -47.65 -10.47
C SER A 570 13.07 -48.39 -9.46
N ASN A 571 13.62 -48.81 -8.32
CA ASN A 571 12.85 -49.42 -7.23
C ASN A 571 11.83 -48.43 -6.65
N TRP A 572 12.20 -47.15 -6.44
CA TRP A 572 11.27 -46.12 -5.97
C TRP A 572 10.11 -45.88 -6.96
N LEU A 573 10.40 -45.96 -8.26
CA LEU A 573 9.43 -45.75 -9.33
C LEU A 573 8.48 -46.94 -9.54
N ASN A 574 8.82 -48.11 -9.02
CA ASN A 574 8.03 -49.33 -9.11
C ASN A 574 7.33 -49.72 -7.80
N ALA A 575 7.57 -48.96 -6.73
CA ALA A 575 6.87 -49.13 -5.45
C ALA A 575 5.46 -48.52 -5.53
#